data_99ad1358707a293d462e7cf54b10fe42
#
_entry.id   99ad1358707a293d462e7cf54b10fe42
#
_cell.length_a   1.000
_cell.length_b   1.000
_cell.length_c   1.000
_cell.angle_alpha   90.00
_cell.angle_beta   90.00
_cell.angle_gamma   90.00
#
_symmetry.space_group_name_H-M   'P 1'
#
loop_
_entity.id
_entity.type
_entity.pdbx_description
1 polymer ?
#
loop_
_entity_poly.entity_id
_entity_poly.type
_entity_poly.pdbx_seq_one_letter_code
_entity_poly.pdbx_strand_id
1 'polypeptide(L)'
;MEIHRYEQPDSGYASRRSSFESFSMPPKVKLTELHLKHLNEQFEKLSPQDILRTSKLLFPNLYQTTAFGLTGLVTLDMLSKFHAETPGASPVEVIFLDTLYHFQETHQLIERVKERYPGIQVHTFLPNGCSTASEFEERYGNKLWEFNSERYDYLAKVEPQQRSYHTLDVAAVLTGRRRSQGAARGNIPIVEMDHERGVVKINPLAQWSFDQVHQYIIDNNVPYNVLLDRGYKSVGDWHSTQPVADGEDERNGRWKGQQKTECGIHNKQSRYAIYLMELAKKQAEEESAVTQEDGTAKSGVPTLSLPNMAVDVTSPALDTTPLMTVEATAAIPGRLRRLPRVTSSGRRIGFSRRSSRPESSCIVQ
;
A
#
# COMPACT_ATOMS: atom_id res chain seq x y z
N MET A 1 22.68 -18.47 -54.03
CA MET A 1 21.59 -18.35 -53.08
C MET A 1 22.15 -18.80 -51.72
N GLU A 2 22.75 -17.88 -50.99
CA GLU A 2 23.30 -18.14 -49.65
C GLU A 2 22.23 -17.84 -48.61
N ILE A 3 21.95 -18.84 -47.77
CA ILE A 3 20.99 -18.78 -46.69
C ILE A 3 21.75 -18.27 -45.45
N HIS A 4 21.56 -17.00 -45.10
CA HIS A 4 22.03 -16.47 -43.85
C HIS A 4 21.23 -17.09 -42.68
N ARG A 5 21.91 -17.92 -41.86
CA ARG A 5 21.42 -18.34 -40.55
C ARG A 5 21.50 -17.15 -39.61
N TYR A 6 20.35 -16.71 -39.10
CA TYR A 6 20.30 -15.85 -37.92
C TYR A 6 20.66 -16.69 -36.69
N GLU A 7 21.81 -16.40 -36.12
CA GLU A 7 22.16 -16.84 -34.77
C GLU A 7 21.33 -16.03 -33.76
N GLN A 8 20.55 -16.72 -32.96
CA GLN A 8 19.88 -16.10 -31.79
C GLN A 8 20.94 -15.80 -30.74
N PRO A 9 20.91 -14.62 -30.11
CA PRO A 9 21.80 -14.34 -28.97
C PRO A 9 21.40 -15.21 -27.78
N ASP A 10 22.38 -15.96 -27.33
CA ASP A 10 22.39 -16.79 -26.14
C ASP A 10 21.88 -15.94 -24.93
N SER A 11 20.72 -16.29 -24.37
CA SER A 11 20.19 -15.68 -23.16
C SER A 11 20.96 -16.17 -21.95
N GLY A 12 22.16 -15.65 -21.80
CA GLY A 12 22.94 -15.79 -20.57
C GLY A 12 22.23 -15.12 -19.39
N TYR A 13 21.21 -15.76 -18.85
CA TYR A 13 20.73 -15.45 -17.49
C TYR A 13 21.80 -15.85 -16.51
N ALA A 14 22.79 -14.98 -16.33
CA ALA A 14 23.70 -15.06 -15.22
C ALA A 14 22.87 -14.90 -13.94
N SER A 15 22.62 -16.02 -13.28
CA SER A 15 22.14 -16.07 -11.89
C SER A 15 23.07 -15.21 -11.04
N ARG A 16 22.75 -13.91 -10.88
CA ARG A 16 23.43 -13.05 -9.94
C ARG A 16 23.04 -13.53 -8.57
N ARG A 17 24.03 -14.09 -7.86
CA ARG A 17 24.00 -14.34 -6.44
C ARG A 17 23.35 -13.13 -5.74
N SER A 18 22.20 -13.33 -5.11
CA SER A 18 21.69 -12.35 -4.16
C SER A 18 22.54 -12.51 -2.87
N SER A 19 23.69 -11.84 -2.84
CA SER A 19 24.29 -11.50 -1.58
C SER A 19 23.27 -10.65 -0.83
N PHE A 20 22.90 -11.06 0.37
CA PHE A 20 22.17 -10.26 1.35
C PHE A 20 23.14 -9.15 1.89
N GLU A 21 23.72 -8.38 1.00
CA GLU A 21 24.33 -7.11 1.38
C GLU A 21 23.19 -6.18 1.81
N SER A 22 23.36 -5.55 2.96
CA SER A 22 22.39 -4.62 3.53
C SER A 22 21.79 -3.75 2.44
N PHE A 23 20.49 -3.83 2.21
CA PHE A 23 19.74 -3.10 1.18
C PHE A 23 19.66 -1.60 1.50
N SER A 24 20.75 -0.99 1.92
CA SER A 24 20.88 0.45 1.90
C SER A 24 21.32 0.84 0.49
N MET A 25 20.34 0.96 -0.39
CA MET A 25 20.61 1.54 -1.71
C MET A 25 21.11 2.97 -1.53
N PRO A 26 22.21 3.37 -2.20
CA PRO A 26 22.61 4.76 -2.18
C PRO A 26 21.43 5.62 -2.70
N PRO A 27 21.04 6.68 -1.99
CA PRO A 27 19.92 7.50 -2.40
C PRO A 27 20.18 8.08 -3.79
N LYS A 28 19.25 7.90 -4.71
CA LYS A 28 19.31 8.45 -6.07
C LYS A 28 19.24 9.97 -6.07
N VAL A 29 18.57 10.52 -5.06
CA VAL A 29 18.48 11.95 -4.77
C VAL A 29 19.12 12.21 -3.42
N LYS A 30 20.18 13.00 -3.39
CA LYS A 30 20.86 13.40 -2.15
C LYS A 30 20.25 14.72 -1.66
N LEU A 31 19.39 14.64 -0.67
CA LEU A 31 18.86 15.80 0.05
C LEU A 31 19.53 15.91 1.41
N THR A 32 20.06 17.11 1.73
CA THR A 32 20.52 17.41 3.08
C THR A 32 19.33 17.76 3.98
N GLU A 33 19.50 17.72 5.30
CA GLU A 33 18.48 18.18 6.24
C GLU A 33 18.06 19.63 5.98
N LEU A 34 19.00 20.50 5.55
CA LEU A 34 18.69 21.87 5.17
C LEU A 34 17.79 21.93 3.94
N HIS A 35 18.04 21.08 2.92
CA HIS A 35 17.17 21.00 1.75
C HIS A 35 15.78 20.49 2.11
N LEU A 36 15.69 19.44 2.95
CA LEU A 36 14.40 18.89 3.40
C LEU A 36 13.60 19.93 4.19
N LYS A 37 14.26 20.66 5.10
CA LYS A 37 13.64 21.76 5.84
C LYS A 37 13.11 22.83 4.91
N HIS A 38 13.94 23.31 3.98
CA HIS A 38 13.55 24.33 3.01
C HIS A 38 12.37 23.88 2.14
N LEU A 39 12.42 22.67 1.57
CA LEU A 39 11.33 22.12 0.77
C LEU A 39 10.02 22.06 1.57
N ASN A 40 10.06 21.57 2.81
CA ASN A 40 8.87 21.52 3.65
C ASN A 40 8.31 22.92 3.93
N GLU A 41 9.15 23.91 4.28
CA GLU A 41 8.73 25.29 4.51
C GLU A 41 8.04 25.92 3.28
N GLN A 42 8.48 25.57 2.07
CA GLN A 42 7.84 26.04 0.84
C GLN A 42 6.56 25.25 0.54
N PHE A 43 6.60 23.92 0.65
CA PHE A 43 5.47 23.05 0.32
C PHE A 43 4.28 23.24 1.27
N GLU A 44 4.52 23.61 2.54
CA GLU A 44 3.44 23.98 3.47
C GLU A 44 2.54 25.13 2.98
N LYS A 45 3.04 25.96 2.05
CA LYS A 45 2.33 27.11 1.48
C LYS A 45 1.60 26.78 0.17
N LEU A 46 1.85 25.60 -0.39
CA LEU A 46 1.34 25.20 -1.70
C LEU A 46 0.01 24.43 -1.59
N SER A 47 -0.79 24.54 -2.64
CA SER A 47 -1.92 23.63 -2.83
C SER A 47 -1.43 22.19 -3.10
N PRO A 48 -2.23 21.14 -2.83
CA PRO A 48 -1.86 19.79 -3.22
C PRO A 48 -1.52 19.64 -4.70
N GLN A 49 -2.24 20.33 -5.57
CA GLN A 49 -1.99 20.34 -7.01
C GLN A 49 -0.62 20.93 -7.35
N ASP A 50 -0.23 22.02 -6.68
CA ASP A 50 1.08 22.63 -6.89
C ASP A 50 2.21 21.80 -6.28
N ILE A 51 1.97 21.12 -5.15
CA ILE A 51 2.90 20.13 -4.61
C ILE A 51 3.13 19.02 -5.64
N LEU A 52 2.07 18.49 -6.26
CA LEU A 52 2.19 17.44 -7.29
C LEU A 52 2.96 17.91 -8.53
N ARG A 53 2.65 19.11 -9.05
CA ARG A 53 3.37 19.69 -10.18
C ARG A 53 4.85 19.90 -9.87
N THR A 54 5.13 20.50 -8.72
CA THR A 54 6.52 20.75 -8.26
C THR A 54 7.26 19.43 -8.02
N SER A 55 6.64 18.45 -7.42
CA SER A 55 7.25 17.14 -7.19
C SER A 55 7.63 16.46 -8.51
N LYS A 56 6.75 16.52 -9.51
CA LYS A 56 7.02 15.94 -10.83
C LYS A 56 8.18 16.65 -11.54
N LEU A 57 8.36 17.95 -11.31
CA LEU A 57 9.48 18.71 -11.85
C LEU A 57 10.81 18.39 -11.14
N LEU A 58 10.77 18.22 -9.80
CA LEU A 58 11.97 18.03 -8.99
C LEU A 58 12.51 16.59 -9.01
N PHE A 59 11.63 15.60 -9.13
CA PHE A 59 12.01 14.21 -8.97
C PHE A 59 11.72 13.41 -10.24
N PRO A 60 12.77 13.02 -10.98
CA PRO A 60 12.64 12.02 -12.05
C PRO A 60 12.21 10.68 -11.44
N ASN A 61 11.64 9.80 -12.23
CA ASN A 61 11.18 8.48 -11.75
C ASN A 61 10.32 8.60 -10.48
N LEU A 62 9.36 9.54 -10.51
CA LEU A 62 8.34 9.73 -9.48
C LEU A 62 7.19 8.78 -9.73
N TYR A 63 6.85 7.99 -8.71
CA TYR A 63 5.71 7.07 -8.71
C TYR A 63 4.72 7.42 -7.62
N GLN A 64 3.49 6.91 -7.72
CA GLN A 64 2.53 6.93 -6.62
C GLN A 64 2.42 5.54 -6.02
N THR A 65 2.66 5.38 -4.72
CA THR A 65 2.33 4.13 -4.00
C THR A 65 0.94 4.22 -3.38
N THR A 66 0.06 3.25 -3.66
CA THR A 66 -1.29 3.27 -3.13
C THR A 66 -1.88 1.87 -2.98
N ALA A 67 -2.69 1.64 -1.95
CA ALA A 67 -3.64 0.55 -1.85
C ALA A 67 -5.07 1.02 -2.22
N PHE A 68 -5.18 2.04 -3.08
CA PHE A 68 -6.43 2.63 -3.54
C PHE A 68 -7.37 3.13 -2.43
N GLY A 69 -6.81 3.56 -1.29
CA GLY A 69 -7.54 4.33 -0.29
C GLY A 69 -7.88 5.74 -0.79
N LEU A 70 -8.87 6.40 -0.17
CA LEU A 70 -9.43 7.68 -0.64
C LEU A 70 -8.37 8.74 -0.96
N THR A 71 -7.38 8.93 -0.06
CA THR A 71 -6.31 9.91 -0.28
C THR A 71 -5.47 9.59 -1.53
N GLY A 72 -5.18 8.30 -1.76
CA GLY A 72 -4.46 7.86 -2.97
C GLY A 72 -5.28 8.08 -4.23
N LEU A 73 -6.59 7.88 -4.18
CA LEU A 73 -7.50 8.10 -5.30
C LEU A 73 -7.62 9.58 -5.66
N VAL A 74 -7.69 10.47 -4.67
CA VAL A 74 -7.65 11.93 -4.90
C VAL A 74 -6.34 12.34 -5.55
N THR A 75 -5.20 11.84 -5.06
CA THR A 75 -3.88 12.10 -5.66
C THR A 75 -3.84 11.65 -7.13
N LEU A 76 -4.36 10.45 -7.41
CA LEU A 76 -4.41 9.89 -8.75
C LEU A 76 -5.29 10.72 -9.71
N ASP A 77 -6.47 11.16 -9.26
CA ASP A 77 -7.34 12.02 -10.05
C ASP A 77 -6.69 13.38 -10.36
N MET A 78 -6.05 14.01 -9.37
CA MET A 78 -5.30 15.26 -9.59
C MET A 78 -4.16 15.07 -10.59
N LEU A 79 -3.40 13.97 -10.49
CA LEU A 79 -2.32 13.64 -11.44
C LEU A 79 -2.84 13.38 -12.84
N SER A 80 -3.98 12.72 -12.99
CA SER A 80 -4.62 12.47 -14.27
C SER A 80 -5.07 13.79 -14.94
N LYS A 81 -5.66 14.72 -14.17
CA LYS A 81 -6.02 16.05 -14.66
C LYS A 81 -4.79 16.84 -15.09
N PHE A 82 -3.75 16.83 -14.26
CA PHE A 82 -2.49 17.47 -14.57
C PHE A 82 -1.84 16.91 -15.85
N HIS A 83 -1.88 15.60 -16.03
CA HIS A 83 -1.37 14.95 -17.25
C HIS A 83 -2.16 15.40 -18.49
N ALA A 84 -3.50 15.50 -18.38
CA ALA A 84 -4.34 15.98 -19.48
C ALA A 84 -4.06 17.46 -19.85
N GLU A 85 -3.70 18.30 -18.87
CA GLU A 85 -3.31 19.71 -19.09
C GLU A 85 -1.92 19.86 -19.71
N THR A 86 -1.09 18.82 -19.70
CA THR A 86 0.32 18.88 -20.14
C THR A 86 0.59 17.82 -21.21
N PRO A 87 0.17 18.06 -22.48
CA PRO A 87 0.38 17.09 -23.57
C PRO A 87 1.87 16.75 -23.75
N GLY A 88 2.16 15.48 -23.93
CA GLY A 88 3.52 14.97 -24.13
C GLY A 88 4.33 14.73 -22.83
N ALA A 89 3.82 15.11 -21.67
CA ALA A 89 4.44 14.73 -20.41
C ALA A 89 4.08 13.26 -20.07
N SER A 90 5.06 12.47 -19.60
CA SER A 90 4.79 11.12 -19.10
C SER A 90 3.87 11.16 -17.87
N PRO A 91 2.89 10.28 -17.74
CA PRO A 91 2.07 10.18 -16.53
C PRO A 91 2.94 9.78 -15.33
N VAL A 92 2.45 10.05 -14.12
CA VAL A 92 3.00 9.42 -12.89
C VAL A 92 2.33 8.07 -12.76
N GLU A 93 3.14 7.01 -12.78
CA GLU A 93 2.67 5.64 -12.73
C GLU A 93 2.43 5.19 -11.28
N VAL A 94 1.64 4.14 -11.09
CA VAL A 94 1.18 3.67 -9.79
C VAL A 94 1.87 2.36 -9.43
N ILE A 95 2.36 2.26 -8.20
CA ILE A 95 2.82 1.01 -7.59
C ILE A 95 1.74 0.52 -6.63
N PHE A 96 1.23 -0.67 -6.88
CA PHE A 96 0.30 -1.39 -6.02
C PHE A 96 0.98 -2.63 -5.44
N LEU A 97 0.94 -2.77 -4.13
CA LEU A 97 1.40 -3.96 -3.43
C LEU A 97 0.18 -4.84 -3.16
N ASP A 98 0.03 -5.90 -3.95
CA ASP A 98 -1.01 -6.89 -3.71
C ASP A 98 -0.52 -7.92 -2.69
N THR A 99 -1.06 -7.83 -1.50
CA THR A 99 -0.70 -8.71 -0.38
C THR A 99 -1.30 -10.11 -0.50
N LEU A 100 -2.14 -10.37 -1.50
CA LEU A 100 -2.99 -11.55 -1.69
C LEU A 100 -4.17 -11.63 -0.70
N TYR A 101 -4.29 -10.65 0.20
CA TYR A 101 -5.32 -10.61 1.27
C TYR A 101 -6.17 -9.34 1.21
N HIS A 102 -6.17 -8.64 0.09
CA HIS A 102 -7.09 -7.53 -0.12
C HIS A 102 -8.54 -8.01 -0.26
N PHE A 103 -9.49 -7.14 0.08
CA PHE A 103 -10.90 -7.37 -0.21
C PHE A 103 -11.14 -7.47 -1.72
N GLN A 104 -12.11 -8.27 -2.13
CA GLN A 104 -12.51 -8.37 -3.54
C GLN A 104 -12.97 -7.00 -4.09
N GLU A 105 -13.62 -6.19 -3.27
CA GLU A 105 -14.02 -4.82 -3.61
C GLU A 105 -12.83 -3.90 -3.92
N THR A 106 -11.64 -4.20 -3.38
CA THR A 106 -10.42 -3.46 -3.74
C THR A 106 -9.99 -3.81 -5.17
N HIS A 107 -9.99 -5.08 -5.56
CA HIS A 107 -9.68 -5.49 -6.94
C HIS A 107 -10.71 -4.94 -7.94
N GLN A 108 -12.00 -4.97 -7.61
CA GLN A 108 -13.06 -4.37 -8.42
C GLN A 108 -12.88 -2.85 -8.57
N LEU A 109 -12.42 -2.16 -7.52
CA LEU A 109 -12.09 -0.74 -7.59
C LEU A 109 -10.92 -0.49 -8.53
N ILE A 110 -9.88 -1.30 -8.51
CA ILE A 110 -8.71 -1.16 -9.39
C ILE A 110 -9.14 -1.21 -10.86
N GLU A 111 -10.02 -2.12 -11.23
CA GLU A 111 -10.53 -2.18 -12.61
C GLU A 111 -11.32 -0.91 -12.98
N ARG A 112 -12.21 -0.41 -12.11
CA ARG A 112 -12.91 0.87 -12.33
C ARG A 112 -11.97 2.07 -12.43
N VAL A 113 -10.86 2.05 -11.68
CA VAL A 113 -9.82 3.09 -11.75
C VAL A 113 -9.10 3.03 -13.09
N LYS A 114 -8.73 1.84 -13.57
CA LYS A 114 -8.11 1.66 -14.90
C LYS A 114 -9.04 2.12 -16.04
N GLU A 115 -10.32 1.81 -15.95
CA GLU A 115 -11.33 2.27 -16.92
C GLU A 115 -11.47 3.80 -16.90
N ARG A 116 -11.48 4.40 -15.72
CA ARG A 116 -11.64 5.87 -15.54
C ARG A 116 -10.41 6.65 -15.98
N TYR A 117 -9.20 6.08 -15.81
CA TYR A 117 -7.91 6.72 -16.07
C TYR A 117 -7.01 5.84 -16.96
N PRO A 118 -7.37 5.64 -18.25
CA PRO A 118 -6.71 4.67 -19.13
C PRO A 118 -5.25 5.02 -19.43
N GLY A 119 -4.81 6.26 -19.18
CA GLY A 119 -3.42 6.68 -19.34
C GLY A 119 -2.49 6.34 -18.16
N ILE A 120 -3.03 5.75 -17.07
CA ILE A 120 -2.24 5.45 -15.87
C ILE A 120 -1.87 3.97 -15.84
N GLN A 121 -0.56 3.69 -15.85
CA GLN A 121 -0.03 2.35 -15.68
C GLN A 121 0.02 1.98 -14.19
N VAL A 122 -0.47 0.78 -13.85
CA VAL A 122 -0.43 0.21 -12.49
C VAL A 122 0.52 -0.99 -12.48
N HIS A 123 1.62 -0.85 -11.75
CA HIS A 123 2.59 -1.92 -11.50
C HIS A 123 2.19 -2.67 -10.24
N THR A 124 1.81 -3.93 -10.38
CA THR A 124 1.42 -4.76 -9.24
C THR A 124 2.58 -5.64 -8.80
N PHE A 125 2.90 -5.59 -7.52
CA PHE A 125 3.92 -6.43 -6.89
C PHE A 125 3.28 -7.31 -5.82
N LEU A 126 3.44 -8.63 -5.98
CA LEU A 126 2.98 -9.66 -5.06
C LEU A 126 4.12 -10.11 -4.12
N PRO A 127 3.83 -10.84 -3.05
CA PRO A 127 4.84 -11.54 -2.26
C PRO A 127 5.72 -12.42 -3.15
N ASN A 128 7.02 -12.42 -2.90
CA ASN A 128 7.98 -13.07 -3.79
C ASN A 128 7.70 -14.57 -3.96
N GLY A 129 7.54 -15.01 -5.22
CA GLY A 129 7.27 -16.40 -5.59
C GLY A 129 5.90 -16.93 -5.16
N CYS A 130 4.91 -16.05 -4.90
CA CYS A 130 3.53 -16.41 -4.61
C CYS A 130 2.59 -15.61 -5.52
N SER A 131 1.64 -16.28 -6.14
CA SER A 131 0.61 -15.68 -6.99
C SER A 131 -0.79 -15.77 -6.35
N THR A 132 -0.94 -16.62 -5.35
CA THR A 132 -2.21 -16.85 -4.63
C THR A 132 -1.99 -16.89 -3.11
N ALA A 133 -3.06 -16.63 -2.35
CA ALA A 133 -3.04 -16.76 -0.89
C ALA A 133 -2.70 -18.21 -0.47
N SER A 134 -3.18 -19.21 -1.20
CA SER A 134 -2.89 -20.63 -0.92
C SER A 134 -1.39 -20.94 -1.05
N GLU A 135 -0.72 -20.43 -2.10
CA GLU A 135 0.73 -20.58 -2.27
C GLU A 135 1.52 -19.87 -1.16
N PHE A 136 1.02 -18.70 -0.71
CA PHE A 136 1.63 -18.00 0.41
C PHE A 136 1.50 -18.77 1.72
N GLU A 137 0.32 -19.33 1.99
CA GLU A 137 0.05 -20.12 3.20
C GLU A 137 0.82 -21.46 3.21
N GLU A 138 0.92 -22.12 2.06
CA GLU A 138 1.72 -23.33 1.91
C GLU A 138 3.22 -23.08 2.20
N ARG A 139 3.74 -21.94 1.73
CA ARG A 139 5.17 -21.60 1.88
C ARG A 139 5.53 -21.04 3.26
N TYR A 140 4.66 -20.23 3.86
CA TYR A 140 4.99 -19.45 5.05
C TYR A 140 4.13 -19.77 6.27
N GLY A 141 3.13 -20.66 6.14
CA GLY A 141 2.19 -21.03 7.17
C GLY A 141 0.87 -20.28 7.07
N ASN A 142 -0.21 -20.99 7.40
CA ASN A 142 -1.57 -20.44 7.42
C ASN A 142 -1.66 -19.31 8.46
N LYS A 143 -2.36 -18.24 8.13
CA LYS A 143 -2.61 -17.08 9.00
C LYS A 143 -1.34 -16.49 9.65
N LEU A 144 -0.27 -16.39 8.89
CA LEU A 144 1.01 -15.87 9.40
C LEU A 144 0.86 -14.54 10.16
N TRP A 145 -0.10 -13.70 9.80
CA TRP A 145 -0.39 -12.41 10.47
C TRP A 145 -0.85 -12.55 11.93
N GLU A 146 -1.39 -13.71 12.35
CA GLU A 146 -1.78 -14.00 13.73
C GLU A 146 -0.58 -14.44 14.56
N PHE A 147 0.31 -15.26 13.99
CA PHE A 147 1.44 -15.86 14.69
C PHE A 147 2.70 -14.97 14.65
N ASN A 148 2.94 -14.32 13.52
CA ASN A 148 4.10 -13.43 13.34
C ASN A 148 3.77 -12.28 12.38
N SER A 149 3.12 -11.25 12.92
CA SER A 149 2.66 -10.10 12.12
C SER A 149 3.82 -9.30 11.50
N GLU A 150 5.01 -9.30 12.08
CA GLU A 150 6.17 -8.62 11.53
C GLU A 150 6.74 -9.35 10.32
N ARG A 151 6.83 -10.69 10.40
CA ARG A 151 7.21 -11.53 9.27
C ARG A 151 6.20 -11.41 8.13
N TYR A 152 4.91 -11.43 8.45
CA TYR A 152 3.86 -11.20 7.46
C TYR A 152 4.03 -9.84 6.75
N ASP A 153 4.18 -8.75 7.52
CA ASP A 153 4.37 -7.42 6.94
C ASP A 153 5.62 -7.35 6.06
N TYR A 154 6.70 -8.01 6.47
CA TYR A 154 7.90 -8.06 5.66
C TYR A 154 7.66 -8.77 4.33
N LEU A 155 7.15 -10.00 4.37
CA LEU A 155 6.96 -10.83 3.18
C LEU A 155 5.88 -10.31 2.23
N ALA A 156 4.77 -9.79 2.79
CA ALA A 156 3.63 -9.35 1.99
C ALA A 156 3.69 -7.87 1.59
N LYS A 157 4.55 -7.05 2.21
CA LYS A 157 4.54 -5.60 2.00
C LYS A 157 5.93 -5.00 1.84
N VAL A 158 6.86 -5.23 2.78
CA VAL A 158 8.17 -4.54 2.80
C VAL A 158 9.06 -5.03 1.67
N GLU A 159 9.21 -6.34 1.50
CA GLU A 159 10.01 -6.93 0.41
C GLU A 159 9.43 -6.55 -0.97
N PRO A 160 8.12 -6.74 -1.24
CA PRO A 160 7.55 -6.32 -2.52
C PRO A 160 7.73 -4.82 -2.79
N GLN A 161 7.65 -3.96 -1.76
CA GLN A 161 7.94 -2.54 -1.91
C GLN A 161 9.39 -2.28 -2.27
N GLN A 162 10.34 -2.87 -1.58
CA GLN A 162 11.77 -2.72 -1.87
C GLN A 162 12.09 -3.19 -3.29
N ARG A 163 11.56 -4.35 -3.67
CA ARG A 163 11.71 -4.91 -5.02
C ARG A 163 11.10 -3.99 -6.08
N SER A 164 9.93 -3.39 -5.82
CA SER A 164 9.31 -2.44 -6.74
C SER A 164 10.19 -1.20 -6.95
N TYR A 165 10.75 -0.64 -5.88
CA TYR A 165 11.63 0.51 -5.96
C TYR A 165 12.93 0.23 -6.72
N HIS A 166 13.46 -0.98 -6.57
CA HIS A 166 14.63 -1.41 -7.32
C HIS A 166 14.29 -1.63 -8.80
N THR A 167 13.22 -2.42 -9.08
CA THR A 167 12.85 -2.80 -10.45
C THR A 167 12.48 -1.61 -11.31
N LEU A 168 11.77 -0.63 -10.72
CA LEU A 168 11.29 0.57 -11.41
C LEU A 168 12.24 1.77 -11.31
N ASP A 169 13.41 1.59 -10.72
CA ASP A 169 14.40 2.65 -10.53
C ASP A 169 13.81 3.90 -9.84
N VAL A 170 12.98 3.69 -8.81
CA VAL A 170 12.24 4.77 -8.13
C VAL A 170 13.16 5.75 -7.43
N ALA A 171 12.99 7.05 -7.70
CA ALA A 171 13.70 8.13 -7.00
C ALA A 171 12.82 8.76 -5.90
N ALA A 172 11.52 8.88 -6.17
CA ALA A 172 10.57 9.45 -5.23
C ALA A 172 9.19 8.78 -5.34
N VAL A 173 8.44 8.81 -4.23
CA VAL A 173 7.07 8.28 -4.20
C VAL A 173 6.09 9.25 -3.55
N LEU A 174 4.93 9.38 -4.16
CA LEU A 174 3.76 10.02 -3.58
C LEU A 174 3.04 9.00 -2.69
N THR A 175 2.65 9.41 -1.48
CA THR A 175 1.92 8.55 -0.53
C THR A 175 0.59 9.17 -0.11
N GLY A 176 -0.34 8.33 0.33
CA GLY A 176 -1.66 8.76 0.80
C GLY A 176 -1.73 9.04 2.31
N ARG A 177 -0.63 9.48 2.94
CA ARG A 177 -0.61 9.79 4.38
C ARG A 177 -1.06 11.23 4.63
N ARG A 178 -1.81 11.42 5.72
CA ARG A 178 -2.31 12.73 6.16
C ARG A 178 -2.12 12.89 7.67
N ARG A 179 -1.89 14.12 8.12
CA ARG A 179 -1.73 14.43 9.55
C ARG A 179 -3.01 14.16 10.35
N SER A 180 -4.17 14.40 9.74
CA SER A 180 -5.47 14.10 10.35
C SER A 180 -5.72 12.62 10.64
N GLN A 181 -4.88 11.72 10.15
CA GLN A 181 -4.93 10.29 10.46
C GLN A 181 -4.37 9.93 11.84
N GLY A 182 -3.87 10.92 12.58
CA GLY A 182 -3.43 10.79 13.97
C GLY A 182 -2.23 9.88 14.19
N ALA A 183 -1.99 9.48 15.44
CA ALA A 183 -0.91 8.61 15.88
C ALA A 183 0.46 9.02 15.29
N ALA A 184 1.22 8.07 14.73
CA ALA A 184 2.53 8.31 14.11
C ALA A 184 2.48 9.28 12.91
N ARG A 185 1.28 9.59 12.37
CA ARG A 185 1.11 10.48 11.21
C ARG A 185 0.85 11.94 11.58
N GLY A 186 0.52 12.25 12.84
CA GLY A 186 0.10 13.59 13.26
C GLY A 186 1.08 14.72 12.88
N ASN A 187 2.38 14.42 12.80
CA ASN A 187 3.43 15.39 12.49
C ASN A 187 4.28 15.00 11.27
N ILE A 188 3.73 14.23 10.33
CA ILE A 188 4.50 13.86 9.14
C ILE A 188 4.83 15.11 8.32
N PRO A 189 6.08 15.24 7.82
CA PRO A 189 6.44 16.29 6.86
C PRO A 189 5.80 16.02 5.50
N ILE A 190 5.70 17.04 4.67
CA ILE A 190 5.25 16.87 3.29
C ILE A 190 6.30 16.10 2.49
N VAL A 191 7.58 16.43 2.69
CA VAL A 191 8.73 15.76 2.04
C VAL A 191 9.62 15.16 3.11
N GLU A 192 9.94 13.87 2.99
CA GLU A 192 10.86 13.16 3.87
C GLU A 192 11.78 12.21 3.08
N MET A 193 12.96 11.93 3.62
CA MET A 193 13.86 10.93 3.08
C MET A 193 13.61 9.58 3.79
N ASP A 194 13.31 8.55 3.03
CA ASP A 194 13.40 7.18 3.50
C ASP A 194 14.84 6.68 3.33
N HIS A 195 15.63 6.81 4.39
CA HIS A 195 17.06 6.45 4.36
C HIS A 195 17.31 4.95 4.18
N GLU A 196 16.37 4.11 4.64
CA GLU A 196 16.47 2.66 4.49
C GLU A 196 16.33 2.23 3.03
N ARG A 197 15.42 2.89 2.31
CA ARG A 197 15.10 2.55 0.91
C ARG A 197 15.73 3.50 -0.11
N GLY A 198 16.39 4.56 0.36
CA GLY A 198 17.06 5.53 -0.49
C GLY A 198 16.13 6.37 -1.37
N VAL A 199 14.83 6.50 -1.03
CA VAL A 199 13.83 7.22 -1.80
C VAL A 199 13.25 8.42 -1.06
N VAL A 200 12.82 9.43 -1.81
CA VAL A 200 12.08 10.57 -1.25
C VAL A 200 10.60 10.20 -1.15
N LYS A 201 10.00 10.39 0.02
CA LYS A 201 8.56 10.24 0.23
C LYS A 201 7.89 11.60 0.26
N ILE A 202 6.81 11.76 -0.47
CA ILE A 202 6.06 13.00 -0.57
C ILE A 202 4.61 12.72 -0.19
N ASN A 203 4.06 13.55 0.70
CA ASN A 203 2.70 13.45 1.23
C ASN A 203 1.89 14.67 0.75
N PRO A 204 1.38 14.70 -0.49
CA PRO A 204 0.82 15.91 -1.09
C PRO A 204 -0.45 16.40 -0.37
N LEU A 205 -1.21 15.50 0.24
CA LEU A 205 -2.40 15.83 1.00
C LEU A 205 -2.18 15.80 2.52
N ALA A 206 -0.93 15.98 2.99
CA ALA A 206 -0.59 15.89 4.43
C ALA A 206 -1.48 16.78 5.31
N GLN A 207 -1.89 17.95 4.84
CA GLN A 207 -2.69 18.94 5.57
C GLN A 207 -4.21 18.69 5.49
N TRP A 208 -4.68 17.81 4.61
CA TRP A 208 -6.12 17.61 4.38
C TRP A 208 -6.76 16.78 5.48
N SER A 209 -8.00 17.16 5.85
CA SER A 209 -8.89 16.35 6.69
C SER A 209 -9.49 15.18 5.90
N PHE A 210 -10.13 14.26 6.62
CA PHE A 210 -10.93 13.21 5.98
C PHE A 210 -12.08 13.81 5.16
N ASP A 211 -12.77 14.82 5.70
CA ASP A 211 -13.91 15.44 5.04
C ASP A 211 -13.51 16.15 3.74
N GLN A 212 -12.35 16.82 3.72
CA GLN A 212 -11.83 17.43 2.48
C GLN A 212 -11.53 16.39 1.41
N VAL A 213 -10.94 15.25 1.79
CA VAL A 213 -10.68 14.13 0.87
C VAL A 213 -11.99 13.53 0.36
N HIS A 214 -12.95 13.29 1.26
CA HIS A 214 -14.25 12.73 0.92
C HIS A 214 -15.08 13.67 0.03
N GLN A 215 -15.09 14.96 0.35
CA GLN A 215 -15.76 15.97 -0.47
C GLN A 215 -15.17 16.03 -1.89
N TYR A 216 -13.85 15.99 -2.01
CA TYR A 216 -13.19 15.94 -3.32
C TYR A 216 -13.62 14.72 -4.15
N ILE A 217 -13.70 13.53 -3.53
CA ILE A 217 -14.17 12.30 -4.17
C ILE A 217 -15.55 12.49 -4.78
N ILE A 218 -16.49 13.09 -4.01
CA ILE A 218 -17.87 13.35 -4.45
C ILE A 218 -17.91 14.38 -5.57
N ASP A 219 -17.27 15.54 -5.36
CA ASP A 219 -17.31 16.66 -6.30
C ASP A 219 -16.73 16.32 -7.68
N ASN A 220 -15.75 15.42 -7.70
CA ASN A 220 -15.05 15.01 -8.93
C ASN A 220 -15.50 13.63 -9.45
N ASN A 221 -16.49 13.02 -8.83
CA ASN A 221 -16.97 11.68 -9.19
C ASN A 221 -15.83 10.66 -9.33
N VAL A 222 -14.90 10.67 -8.36
CA VAL A 222 -13.76 9.76 -8.35
C VAL A 222 -14.23 8.37 -7.92
N PRO A 223 -13.88 7.29 -8.63
CA PRO A 223 -14.19 5.93 -8.20
C PRO A 223 -13.61 5.65 -6.81
N TYR A 224 -14.40 5.09 -5.90
CA TYR A 224 -13.96 4.73 -4.56
C TYR A 224 -14.42 3.31 -4.17
N ASN A 225 -13.85 2.75 -3.10
CA ASN A 225 -14.20 1.42 -2.63
C ASN A 225 -15.59 1.44 -1.98
N VAL A 226 -16.49 0.59 -2.46
CA VAL A 226 -17.88 0.48 -1.95
C VAL A 226 -17.95 0.08 -0.46
N LEU A 227 -16.87 -0.41 0.10
CA LEU A 227 -16.76 -0.66 1.54
C LEU A 227 -16.86 0.62 2.37
N LEU A 228 -16.56 1.80 1.78
CA LEU A 228 -16.76 3.09 2.45
C LEU A 228 -18.21 3.28 2.89
N ASP A 229 -19.16 2.92 2.03
CA ASP A 229 -20.60 3.03 2.31
C ASP A 229 -21.07 2.04 3.40
N ARG A 230 -20.20 1.08 3.73
CA ARG A 230 -20.40 0.09 4.82
C ARG A 230 -19.58 0.44 6.08
N GLY A 231 -19.07 1.68 6.19
CA GLY A 231 -18.32 2.18 7.34
C GLY A 231 -16.82 1.90 7.35
N TYR A 232 -16.24 1.35 6.28
CA TYR A 232 -14.81 1.11 6.18
C TYR A 232 -14.07 2.38 5.71
N LYS A 233 -13.80 3.31 6.60
CA LYS A 233 -13.13 4.59 6.27
C LYS A 233 -11.66 4.41 5.86
N SER A 234 -11.02 3.31 6.28
CA SER A 234 -9.64 2.94 5.91
C SER A 234 -9.58 1.46 5.59
N VAL A 235 -9.21 1.10 4.37
CA VAL A 235 -9.19 -0.28 3.88
C VAL A 235 -7.75 -0.78 3.71
N GLY A 236 -7.51 -2.03 4.08
CA GLY A 236 -6.28 -2.78 3.84
C GLY A 236 -6.59 -4.26 3.67
N ASP A 237 -5.78 -5.15 4.26
CA ASP A 237 -6.06 -6.59 4.22
C ASP A 237 -7.34 -6.91 5.00
N TRP A 238 -8.16 -7.83 4.49
CA TRP A 238 -9.47 -8.16 5.07
C TRP A 238 -9.37 -8.68 6.50
N HIS A 239 -8.33 -9.46 6.82
CA HIS A 239 -8.12 -10.03 8.16
C HIS A 239 -7.78 -8.96 9.23
N SER A 240 -7.38 -7.76 8.85
CA SER A 240 -6.92 -6.69 9.76
C SER A 240 -7.69 -5.39 9.60
N THR A 241 -8.86 -5.43 8.95
CA THR A 241 -9.67 -4.24 8.67
C THR A 241 -11.14 -4.51 9.05
N GLN A 242 -11.71 -3.62 9.82
CA GLN A 242 -13.11 -3.62 10.26
C GLN A 242 -13.75 -2.26 10.00
N PRO A 243 -15.07 -2.17 9.89
CA PRO A 243 -15.76 -0.89 9.84
C PRO A 243 -15.59 -0.12 11.15
N VAL A 244 -15.75 1.19 11.08
CA VAL A 244 -15.74 2.10 12.23
C VAL A 244 -17.12 2.71 12.43
N ALA A 245 -17.48 3.02 13.67
CA ALA A 245 -18.73 3.71 13.97
C ALA A 245 -18.67 5.19 13.52
N ASP A 246 -19.83 5.82 13.47
CA ASP A 246 -19.92 7.25 13.21
C ASP A 246 -19.23 8.03 14.32
N GLY A 247 -18.40 9.01 13.94
CA GLY A 247 -17.60 9.81 14.87
C GLY A 247 -16.28 9.18 15.30
N GLU A 248 -16.03 7.90 15.00
CA GLU A 248 -14.72 7.30 15.24
C GLU A 248 -13.67 7.75 14.19
N ASP A 249 -12.41 7.77 14.63
CA ASP A 249 -11.26 8.03 13.74
C ASP A 249 -11.25 7.03 12.57
N GLU A 250 -10.92 7.51 11.38
CA GLU A 250 -10.94 6.74 10.14
C GLU A 250 -10.06 5.46 10.20
N ARG A 251 -9.05 5.43 11.05
CA ARG A 251 -8.11 4.32 11.18
C ARG A 251 -8.41 3.35 12.34
N ASN A 252 -9.40 3.65 13.19
CA ASN A 252 -9.76 2.77 14.32
C ASN A 252 -10.22 1.36 13.88
N GLY A 253 -10.64 1.21 12.62
CA GLY A 253 -10.93 -0.09 12.02
C GLY A 253 -9.70 -0.92 11.64
N ARG A 254 -8.47 -0.34 11.68
CA ARG A 254 -7.24 -1.03 11.32
C ARG A 254 -6.61 -1.66 12.56
N TRP A 255 -6.30 -2.97 12.49
CA TRP A 255 -5.68 -3.74 13.58
C TRP A 255 -6.39 -3.58 14.92
N LYS A 256 -7.74 -3.51 14.90
CA LYS A 256 -8.57 -3.33 16.10
C LYS A 256 -8.23 -4.39 17.15
N GLY A 257 -7.92 -3.95 18.38
CA GLY A 257 -7.50 -4.83 19.47
C GLY A 257 -6.01 -5.20 19.47
N GLN A 258 -5.21 -4.67 18.55
CA GLN A 258 -3.75 -4.85 18.51
C GLN A 258 -3.05 -3.53 18.86
N GLN A 259 -1.80 -3.63 19.36
CA GLN A 259 -0.98 -2.43 19.61
C GLN A 259 -0.38 -1.82 18.34
N LYS A 260 -0.68 -2.38 17.18
CA LYS A 260 -0.16 -1.99 15.88
C LYS A 260 -0.91 -0.79 15.33
N THR A 261 -0.20 0.27 14.93
CA THR A 261 -0.78 1.49 14.35
C THR A 261 -0.38 1.70 12.88
N GLU A 262 0.70 1.05 12.42
CA GLU A 262 1.23 1.15 11.06
C GLU A 262 1.64 -0.22 10.51
N CYS A 263 1.57 -0.37 9.20
CA CYS A 263 2.18 -1.50 8.49
C CYS A 263 3.68 -1.26 8.29
N GLY A 264 4.45 -2.33 8.09
CA GLY A 264 5.91 -2.31 7.98
C GLY A 264 6.49 -1.37 6.92
N ILE A 265 5.72 -1.02 5.87
CA ILE A 265 6.19 -0.13 4.78
C ILE A 265 6.44 1.33 5.21
N HIS A 266 5.89 1.75 6.34
CA HIS A 266 6.06 3.10 6.87
C HIS A 266 6.95 3.14 8.12
N ASN A 267 7.37 2.00 8.63
CA ASN A 267 8.30 1.94 9.75
C ASN A 267 9.71 2.29 9.25
N LYS A 268 10.47 3.02 10.07
CA LYS A 268 11.85 3.40 9.74
C LYS A 268 12.77 2.19 9.63
N GLN A 269 12.47 1.12 10.38
CA GLN A 269 13.19 -0.15 10.30
C GLN A 269 12.20 -1.31 10.46
N SER A 270 12.33 -2.32 9.60
CA SER A 270 11.63 -3.59 9.76
C SER A 270 12.42 -4.47 10.73
N ARG A 271 11.84 -4.79 11.90
CA ARG A 271 12.49 -5.69 12.87
C ARG A 271 12.81 -7.06 12.25
N TYR A 272 11.94 -7.54 11.37
CA TYR A 272 12.19 -8.80 10.68
C TYR A 272 13.33 -8.70 9.67
N ALA A 273 13.50 -7.58 8.98
CA ALA A 273 14.65 -7.34 8.11
C ALA A 273 15.96 -7.31 8.93
N ILE A 274 15.96 -6.67 10.10
CA ILE A 274 17.11 -6.67 11.03
C ILE A 274 17.44 -8.10 11.44
N TYR A 275 16.44 -8.88 11.86
CA TYR A 275 16.61 -10.29 12.23
C TYR A 275 17.23 -11.12 11.10
N LEU A 276 16.78 -10.94 9.85
CA LEU A 276 17.36 -11.64 8.70
C LEU A 276 18.81 -11.24 8.44
N MET A 277 19.15 -9.96 8.60
CA MET A 277 20.55 -9.50 8.47
C MET A 277 21.46 -10.10 9.56
N GLU A 278 20.99 -10.15 10.80
CA GLU A 278 21.72 -10.77 11.91
C GLU A 278 21.90 -12.27 11.69
N LEU A 279 20.87 -12.95 11.16
CA LEU A 279 20.94 -14.38 10.84
C LEU A 279 21.95 -14.64 9.72
N ALA A 280 21.90 -13.85 8.64
CA ALA A 280 22.83 -13.97 7.52
C ALA A 280 24.29 -13.69 7.96
N LYS A 281 24.50 -12.71 8.86
CA LYS A 281 25.80 -12.42 9.43
C LYS A 281 26.35 -13.59 10.25
N LYS A 282 25.53 -14.20 11.11
CA LYS A 282 25.93 -15.39 11.87
C LYS A 282 26.30 -16.56 10.96
N GLN A 283 25.52 -16.81 9.92
CA GLN A 283 25.82 -17.87 8.95
C GLN A 283 27.13 -17.63 8.22
N ALA A 284 27.41 -16.40 7.80
CA ALA A 284 28.65 -16.04 7.15
C ALA A 284 29.88 -16.16 8.11
N GLU A 285 29.69 -15.84 9.39
CA GLU A 285 30.71 -16.02 10.42
C GLU A 285 31.02 -17.51 10.68
N GLU A 286 29.96 -18.36 10.74
CA GLU A 286 30.08 -19.81 10.88
C GLU A 286 30.75 -20.45 9.65
N GLU A 287 30.39 -20.08 8.43
CA GLU A 287 31.02 -20.55 7.20
C GLU A 287 32.51 -20.15 7.13
N SER A 288 32.85 -18.93 7.58
CA SER A 288 34.22 -18.46 7.60
C SER A 288 35.08 -19.15 8.67
N ALA A 289 34.49 -19.55 9.79
CA ALA A 289 35.14 -20.30 10.83
C ALA A 289 35.46 -21.74 10.38
N VAL A 290 34.56 -22.41 9.72
CA VAL A 290 34.69 -23.76 9.17
C VAL A 290 35.80 -23.80 8.09
N THR A 291 35.89 -22.76 7.25
CA THR A 291 36.94 -22.69 6.20
C THR A 291 38.33 -22.40 6.74
N GLN A 292 38.49 -21.91 7.98
CA GLN A 292 39.78 -21.71 8.63
C GLN A 292 40.31 -22.96 9.33
N GLU A 293 39.47 -23.91 9.71
CA GLU A 293 39.90 -25.18 10.32
C GLU A 293 40.33 -26.23 9.30
N ASP A 294 39.88 -26.17 8.05
CA ASP A 294 40.22 -27.13 7.00
C ASP A 294 41.19 -26.50 6.00
N GLY A 295 42.48 -26.50 6.37
CA GLY A 295 43.61 -25.93 5.63
C GLY A 295 43.95 -26.65 4.31
N THR A 296 43.00 -27.19 3.57
CA THR A 296 43.19 -27.75 2.22
C THR A 296 42.32 -27.04 1.21
N ALA A 297 42.96 -26.21 0.40
CA ALA A 297 42.34 -25.52 -0.72
C ALA A 297 41.69 -26.50 -1.70
N LYS A 298 40.36 -26.53 -1.73
CA LYS A 298 39.55 -26.94 -2.88
C LYS A 298 38.69 -25.77 -3.33
N SER A 299 38.99 -25.26 -4.50
CA SER A 299 38.20 -24.29 -5.22
C SER A 299 36.86 -24.91 -5.61
N GLY A 300 35.86 -24.80 -4.73
CA GLY A 300 34.49 -25.12 -4.97
C GLY A 300 33.64 -23.88 -4.69
N VAL A 301 32.99 -23.35 -5.73
CA VAL A 301 32.06 -22.24 -5.60
C VAL A 301 30.88 -22.71 -4.78
N PRO A 302 30.57 -22.12 -3.59
CA PRO A 302 29.41 -22.54 -2.82
C PRO A 302 28.13 -22.06 -3.54
N THR A 303 27.27 -23.00 -3.83
CA THR A 303 25.91 -22.73 -4.32
C THR A 303 25.04 -22.43 -3.09
N LEU A 304 24.73 -21.16 -2.85
CA LEU A 304 23.74 -20.76 -1.84
C LEU A 304 22.35 -21.20 -2.31
N SER A 305 21.92 -22.37 -1.85
CA SER A 305 20.52 -22.74 -1.83
C SER A 305 19.87 -22.03 -0.64
N LEU A 306 18.78 -21.32 -0.87
CA LEU A 306 17.89 -20.86 0.20
C LEU A 306 17.54 -22.05 1.09
N PRO A 307 17.70 -21.96 2.41
CA PRO A 307 17.27 -23.05 3.27
C PRO A 307 15.76 -23.23 3.07
N ASN A 308 15.41 -24.44 2.66
CA ASN A 308 14.04 -24.92 2.69
C ASN A 308 13.69 -25.02 4.19
N MET A 309 13.12 -23.92 4.76
CA MET A 309 12.76 -23.88 6.16
C MET A 309 11.53 -24.79 6.38
N ALA A 310 11.78 -26.11 6.37
CA ALA A 310 10.92 -27.04 7.06
C ALA A 310 10.93 -26.61 8.53
N VAL A 311 9.74 -26.31 9.04
CA VAL A 311 9.52 -25.88 10.41
C VAL A 311 9.90 -27.02 11.33
N ASP A 312 11.02 -26.89 12.04
CA ASP A 312 11.30 -27.74 13.18
C ASP A 312 10.36 -27.32 14.32
N VAL A 313 9.27 -28.10 14.47
CA VAL A 313 8.25 -27.93 15.52
C VAL A 313 8.73 -28.63 16.77
N THR A 314 9.75 -28.11 17.40
CA THR A 314 10.10 -28.48 18.79
C THR A 314 10.16 -27.22 19.63
N SER A 315 9.00 -26.71 20.00
CA SER A 315 8.83 -25.82 21.15
C SER A 315 8.50 -26.65 22.38
N PRO A 316 9.04 -26.31 23.56
CA PRO A 316 8.76 -27.05 24.78
C PRO A 316 7.30 -26.92 25.18
N ALA A 317 6.72 -28.03 25.58
CA ALA A 317 5.35 -28.18 26.04
C ALA A 317 5.02 -27.16 27.16
N LEU A 318 4.02 -26.34 26.92
CA LEU A 318 3.29 -25.63 27.95
C LEU A 318 2.10 -26.50 28.40
N ASP A 319 2.06 -26.65 29.70
CA ASP A 319 1.14 -27.43 30.54
C ASP A 319 -0.32 -27.36 30.07
N THR A 320 -0.91 -28.52 29.74
CA THR A 320 -2.31 -28.64 29.37
C THR A 320 -3.11 -29.05 30.60
N THR A 321 -3.82 -28.09 31.17
CA THR A 321 -4.96 -28.35 32.04
C THR A 321 -6.23 -28.52 31.18
N PRO A 322 -7.04 -29.56 31.35
CA PRO A 322 -8.18 -29.82 30.47
C PRO A 322 -9.36 -28.93 30.82
N LEU A 323 -9.85 -28.15 29.85
CA LEU A 323 -11.14 -27.47 29.93
C LEU A 323 -12.25 -28.33 29.36
N MET A 324 -13.30 -28.42 30.14
CA MET A 324 -14.53 -29.20 29.98
C MET A 324 -15.16 -29.06 28.58
N THR A 325 -15.58 -30.22 28.09
CA THR A 325 -16.52 -30.42 26.98
C THR A 325 -17.89 -29.84 27.29
N VAL A 326 -18.40 -28.96 26.45
CA VAL A 326 -19.82 -28.59 26.39
C VAL A 326 -20.38 -29.09 25.07
N GLU A 327 -21.31 -30.05 25.19
CA GLU A 327 -22.06 -30.61 24.07
C GLU A 327 -22.97 -29.55 23.44
N ALA A 328 -22.92 -29.45 22.10
CA ALA A 328 -23.85 -28.67 21.32
C ALA A 328 -25.02 -29.55 20.87
N THR A 329 -26.19 -29.36 21.47
CA THR A 329 -27.46 -29.89 20.96
C THR A 329 -28.04 -28.98 19.89
N ALA A 330 -28.26 -29.55 18.73
CA ALA A 330 -28.98 -28.95 17.61
C ALA A 330 -30.49 -28.86 17.87
N ALA A 331 -31.09 -27.73 17.52
CA ALA A 331 -32.52 -27.65 17.18
C ALA A 331 -32.81 -26.50 16.22
N ILE A 332 -33.19 -26.86 15.00
CA ILE A 332 -33.91 -25.97 14.06
C ILE A 332 -35.42 -26.18 14.32
N PRO A 333 -36.23 -25.11 14.35
CA PRO A 333 -37.32 -25.09 13.40
C PRO A 333 -37.60 -23.71 12.78
N GLY A 334 -37.96 -23.76 11.50
CA GLY A 334 -38.35 -22.65 10.69
C GLY A 334 -39.71 -22.05 11.00
N ARG A 335 -39.87 -20.84 10.48
CA ARG A 335 -41.10 -20.32 9.84
C ARG A 335 -40.81 -18.98 9.13
N LEU A 336 -40.97 -19.00 7.83
CA LEU A 336 -41.15 -17.82 6.98
C LEU A 336 -42.36 -17.01 7.46
N ARG A 337 -42.19 -15.71 7.72
CA ARG A 337 -43.27 -14.74 7.76
C ARG A 337 -43.12 -13.75 6.58
N ARG A 338 -44.15 -13.73 5.75
CA ARG A 338 -44.34 -12.80 4.64
C ARG A 338 -44.52 -11.38 5.19
N LEU A 339 -43.85 -10.41 4.59
CA LEU A 339 -44.06 -9.00 4.78
C LEU A 339 -45.22 -8.51 3.86
N PRO A 340 -46.07 -7.56 4.28
CA PRO A 340 -47.18 -7.09 3.50
C PRO A 340 -46.75 -6.08 2.43
N ARG A 341 -47.44 -6.18 1.26
CA ARG A 341 -47.36 -5.20 0.16
C ARG A 341 -47.97 -3.86 0.61
N VAL A 342 -47.24 -2.79 0.40
CA VAL A 342 -47.74 -1.43 0.50
C VAL A 342 -48.24 -1.00 -0.90
N THR A 343 -49.50 -0.70 -1.01
CA THR A 343 -50.16 -0.17 -2.21
C THR A 343 -49.98 1.34 -2.28
N SER A 344 -49.53 1.84 -3.42
CA SER A 344 -49.47 3.26 -3.76
C SER A 344 -50.87 3.86 -3.94
N SER A 345 -51.21 4.88 -3.17
CA SER A 345 -52.30 5.78 -3.50
C SER A 345 -51.76 7.19 -3.75
N GLY A 346 -51.95 7.66 -4.97
CA GLY A 346 -51.54 9.01 -5.40
C GLY A 346 -52.39 10.13 -4.79
N ARG A 347 -51.74 11.23 -4.48
CA ARG A 347 -52.38 12.54 -4.43
C ARG A 347 -51.51 13.56 -5.18
N ARG A 348 -52.11 14.08 -6.27
CA ARG A 348 -51.62 15.28 -6.94
C ARG A 348 -51.97 16.49 -6.09
N ILE A 349 -51.01 17.36 -5.83
CA ILE A 349 -51.23 18.71 -5.33
C ILE A 349 -50.70 19.66 -6.39
N GLY A 350 -51.58 20.54 -6.86
CA GLY A 350 -51.35 21.48 -7.95
C GLY A 350 -50.45 22.64 -7.52
N PHE A 351 -49.58 23.06 -8.44
CA PHE A 351 -48.81 24.29 -8.34
C PHE A 351 -49.60 25.46 -8.95
N SER A 352 -49.91 26.45 -8.09
CA SER A 352 -50.33 27.78 -8.50
C SER A 352 -49.11 28.67 -8.74
N ARG A 353 -49.03 29.19 -9.99
CA ARG A 353 -48.07 30.24 -10.35
C ARG A 353 -48.55 31.57 -9.78
N ARG A 354 -47.69 32.32 -9.12
CA ARG A 354 -47.76 33.78 -9.03
C ARG A 354 -46.44 34.40 -9.40
N SER A 355 -46.48 35.17 -10.46
CA SER A 355 -45.51 36.13 -10.94
C SER A 355 -45.54 37.41 -10.10
N SER A 356 -44.38 37.96 -9.76
CA SER A 356 -44.19 39.41 -9.55
C SER A 356 -42.72 39.77 -9.63
N ARG A 357 -42.34 40.49 -10.66
CA ARG A 357 -41.20 41.47 -10.64
C ARG A 357 -41.71 42.74 -9.95
N PRO A 358 -40.83 43.53 -9.32
CA PRO A 358 -40.36 44.75 -9.95
C PRO A 358 -38.89 45.10 -9.62
N GLU A 359 -38.27 45.73 -10.56
CA GLU A 359 -37.81 47.13 -10.65
C GLU A 359 -36.46 47.51 -10.02
N SER A 360 -35.70 48.09 -10.89
CA SER A 360 -34.41 48.73 -10.81
C SER A 360 -34.36 49.94 -9.83
N SER A 361 -33.23 50.16 -9.18
CA SER A 361 -32.67 51.52 -9.05
C SER A 361 -31.15 51.46 -8.81
N CYS A 362 -30.43 52.08 -9.75
CA CYS A 362 -29.08 52.61 -9.58
C CYS A 362 -29.05 53.66 -8.48
N ILE A 363 -27.95 53.77 -7.70
CA ILE A 363 -27.27 55.03 -7.37
C ILE A 363 -25.80 54.74 -7.05
N VAL A 364 -24.96 55.55 -7.65
CA VAL A 364 -23.53 55.79 -7.56
C VAL A 364 -23.13 56.33 -6.17
N GLN A 365 -22.08 55.85 -5.58
CA GLN A 365 -20.92 56.62 -5.14
C GLN A 365 -19.73 55.68 -4.85
#